data_41cb301d391454ba76e58fac42150c9e
#
_entry.id   41cb301d391454ba76e58fac42150c9e
#
_cell.length_a   1.000
_cell.length_b   1.000
_cell.length_c   1.000
_cell.angle_alpha   90.00
_cell.angle_beta   90.00
_cell.angle_gamma   90.00
#
_symmetry.space_group_name_H-M   'P 1'
#
loop_
_entity.id
_entity.type
_entity.pdbx_description
1 polymer ?
#
loop_
_entity_poly.entity_id
_entity_poly.type
_entity_poly.pdbx_seq_one_letter_code
_entity_poly.pdbx_strand_id
1 'polypeptide(L)'
;MNQTVTENHRLRDTIIIGAGLTGLTTAYCLTRKGCDIEVIEQSPCVGGQIRTYHENGFTFESGPNTGVISHPEVAELLAELSPTCRLETAREASRQRLIWKGDRFHSLPSGLFSAITTPLFSTKDKFNILGEPFRAKGNNPDETIGELVQRRLGISYLHYAVDPFISGVYAGDPMRLVTRHALPK
;
A
#
# COMPACT_ATOMS: atom_id res chain seq x y z
N MET A 1 -46.28 31.55 -15.76
CA MET A 1 -46.01 31.14 -14.39
C MET A 1 -44.52 30.88 -14.24
N ASN A 2 -43.75 31.90 -13.76
CA ASN A 2 -42.34 31.75 -13.48
C ASN A 2 -42.20 31.05 -12.12
N GLN A 3 -41.75 29.81 -12.14
CA GLN A 3 -41.28 29.19 -10.89
C GLN A 3 -39.89 29.76 -10.59
N THR A 4 -39.82 30.66 -9.65
CA THR A 4 -38.59 31.09 -8.99
C THR A 4 -38.06 29.87 -8.25
N VAL A 5 -37.03 29.21 -8.82
CA VAL A 5 -36.22 28.24 -8.12
C VAL A 5 -35.45 29.03 -7.06
N THR A 6 -35.94 29.02 -5.83
CA THR A 6 -35.17 29.47 -4.65
C THR A 6 -34.01 28.46 -4.48
N GLU A 7 -32.85 28.76 -5.03
CA GLU A 7 -31.62 28.08 -4.68
C GLU A 7 -31.37 28.29 -3.17
N ASN A 8 -31.62 27.26 -2.42
CA ASN A 8 -31.36 27.23 -0.99
C ASN A 8 -29.84 27.07 -0.83
N HIS A 9 -29.09 28.20 -0.91
CA HIS A 9 -27.66 28.23 -0.64
C HIS A 9 -27.44 27.91 0.84
N ARG A 10 -27.27 26.62 1.13
CA ARG A 10 -26.89 26.16 2.46
C ARG A 10 -25.39 26.35 2.62
N LEU A 11 -24.99 27.34 3.39
CA LEU A 11 -23.59 27.55 3.75
C LEU A 11 -23.11 26.37 4.59
N ARG A 12 -21.95 25.82 4.24
CA ARG A 12 -21.22 24.80 4.98
C ARG A 12 -19.94 25.40 5.52
N ASP A 13 -19.50 24.96 6.70
CA ASP A 13 -18.19 25.36 7.24
C ASP A 13 -17.06 24.81 6.37
N THR A 14 -17.22 23.59 5.85
CA THR A 14 -16.20 22.92 5.05
C THR A 14 -16.84 22.00 3.99
N ILE A 15 -16.29 22.05 2.78
CA ILE A 15 -16.60 21.11 1.70
C ILE A 15 -15.38 20.22 1.46
N ILE A 16 -15.60 18.90 1.50
CA ILE A 16 -14.55 17.90 1.27
C ILE A 16 -14.80 17.26 -0.09
N ILE A 17 -13.82 17.30 -0.97
CA ILE A 17 -13.91 16.69 -2.31
C ILE A 17 -13.23 15.32 -2.27
N GLY A 18 -14.03 14.28 -2.54
CA GLY A 18 -13.62 12.88 -2.53
C GLY A 18 -13.95 12.16 -1.23
N ALA A 19 -14.70 11.06 -1.34
CA ALA A 19 -15.10 10.19 -0.23
C ALA A 19 -14.23 8.91 -0.16
N GLY A 20 -12.94 9.02 -0.46
CA GLY A 20 -11.95 7.99 -0.14
C GLY A 20 -11.59 8.01 1.35
N LEU A 21 -10.66 7.14 1.76
CA LEU A 21 -10.25 6.99 3.18
C LEU A 21 -9.87 8.33 3.81
N THR A 22 -9.07 9.14 3.13
CA THR A 22 -8.62 10.46 3.62
C THR A 22 -9.78 11.43 3.81
N GLY A 23 -10.65 11.55 2.79
CA GLY A 23 -11.82 12.45 2.87
C GLY A 23 -12.80 12.05 3.96
N LEU A 24 -13.11 10.75 4.08
CA LEU A 24 -13.99 10.24 5.12
C LEU A 24 -13.40 10.41 6.53
N THR A 25 -12.10 10.18 6.71
CA THR A 25 -11.43 10.43 8.00
C THR A 25 -11.45 11.91 8.37
N THR A 26 -11.19 12.79 7.40
CA THR A 26 -11.28 14.25 7.60
C THR A 26 -12.69 14.66 7.98
N ALA A 27 -13.70 14.15 7.26
CA ALA A 27 -15.10 14.40 7.56
C ALA A 27 -15.47 13.97 8.98
N TYR A 28 -15.08 12.78 9.38
CA TYR A 28 -15.31 12.25 10.72
C TYR A 28 -14.70 13.14 11.80
N CYS A 29 -13.43 13.50 11.65
CA CYS A 29 -12.73 14.34 12.61
C CYS A 29 -13.33 15.75 12.73
N LEU A 30 -13.74 16.36 11.62
CA LEU A 30 -14.38 17.69 11.62
C LEU A 30 -15.78 17.65 12.22
N THR A 31 -16.59 16.65 11.87
CA THR A 31 -17.94 16.46 12.44
C THR A 31 -17.86 16.29 13.96
N ARG A 32 -16.89 15.55 14.48
CA ARG A 32 -16.67 15.43 15.93
C ARG A 32 -16.30 16.72 16.61
N LYS A 33 -15.75 17.68 15.88
CA LYS A 33 -15.46 19.04 16.37
C LYS A 33 -16.64 20.00 16.22
N GLY A 34 -17.80 19.51 15.75
CA GLY A 34 -19.01 20.29 15.58
C GLY A 34 -19.09 21.09 14.29
N CYS A 35 -18.17 20.86 13.32
CA CYS A 35 -18.23 21.54 12.02
C CYS A 35 -19.38 21.00 11.17
N ASP A 36 -20.11 21.90 10.49
CA ASP A 36 -21.11 21.54 9.48
C ASP A 36 -20.36 21.28 8.14
N ILE A 37 -20.30 20.01 7.73
CA ILE A 37 -19.51 19.60 6.58
C ILE A 37 -20.39 19.01 5.48
N GLU A 38 -19.86 19.08 4.24
CA GLU A 38 -20.40 18.38 3.09
C GLU A 38 -19.29 17.62 2.37
N VAL A 39 -19.54 16.35 2.03
CA VAL A 39 -18.60 15.51 1.25
C VAL A 39 -19.16 15.31 -0.14
N ILE A 40 -18.37 15.66 -1.15
CA ILE A 40 -18.72 15.49 -2.56
C ILE A 40 -17.88 14.35 -3.14
N GLU A 41 -18.56 13.34 -3.69
CA GLU A 41 -17.93 12.17 -4.34
C GLU A 41 -18.43 12.04 -5.78
N GLN A 42 -17.52 11.81 -6.72
CA GLN A 42 -17.87 11.67 -8.14
C GLN A 42 -18.42 10.29 -8.49
N SER A 43 -18.05 9.25 -7.73
CA SER A 43 -18.54 7.89 -7.97
C SER A 43 -19.82 7.62 -7.18
N PRO A 44 -20.65 6.64 -7.60
CA PRO A 44 -21.91 6.32 -6.89
C PRO A 44 -21.67 5.68 -5.52
N CYS A 45 -20.43 5.34 -5.17
CA CYS A 45 -20.07 4.68 -3.92
C CYS A 45 -18.91 5.41 -3.23
N VAL A 46 -18.97 5.46 -1.90
CA VAL A 46 -17.87 5.93 -1.05
C VAL A 46 -16.79 4.86 -0.89
N GLY A 47 -15.60 5.23 -0.38
CA GLY A 47 -14.50 4.30 -0.09
C GLY A 47 -13.29 4.44 -1.02
N GLY A 48 -13.45 5.06 -2.19
CA GLY A 48 -12.36 5.28 -3.15
C GLY A 48 -11.76 3.94 -3.65
N GLN A 49 -10.50 3.70 -3.34
CA GLN A 49 -9.80 2.45 -3.69
C GLN A 49 -10.17 1.26 -2.81
N ILE A 50 -10.80 1.48 -1.66
CA ILE A 50 -11.22 0.40 -0.74
C ILE A 50 -12.63 0.00 -1.12
N ARG A 51 -12.76 -1.15 -1.78
CA ARG A 51 -14.04 -1.68 -2.25
C ARG A 51 -14.10 -3.19 -2.11
N THR A 52 -15.16 -3.64 -1.44
CA THR A 52 -15.53 -5.06 -1.34
C THR A 52 -16.63 -5.37 -2.35
N TYR A 53 -16.47 -6.44 -3.09
CA TYR A 53 -17.46 -6.96 -4.02
C TYR A 53 -18.01 -8.31 -3.54
N HIS A 54 -19.31 -8.48 -3.76
CA HIS A 54 -20.00 -9.75 -3.53
C HIS A 54 -20.62 -10.19 -4.85
N GLU A 55 -20.06 -11.19 -5.48
CA GLU A 55 -20.52 -11.68 -6.78
C GLU A 55 -20.43 -13.19 -6.87
N ASN A 56 -21.50 -13.83 -7.35
CA ASN A 56 -21.58 -15.29 -7.54
C ASN A 56 -21.18 -16.12 -6.30
N GLY A 57 -21.49 -15.62 -5.09
CA GLY A 57 -21.17 -16.28 -3.83
C GLY A 57 -19.72 -16.05 -3.35
N PHE A 58 -18.93 -15.27 -4.08
CA PHE A 58 -17.58 -14.86 -3.69
C PHE A 58 -17.57 -13.46 -3.10
N THR A 59 -16.69 -13.26 -2.13
CA THR A 59 -16.38 -11.93 -1.59
C THR A 59 -14.92 -11.62 -1.89
N PHE A 60 -14.67 -10.50 -2.52
CA PHE A 60 -13.30 -10.08 -2.89
C PHE A 60 -13.12 -8.56 -2.82
N GLU A 61 -11.88 -8.15 -2.56
CA GLU A 61 -11.46 -6.75 -2.53
C GLU A 61 -10.86 -6.35 -3.88
N SER A 62 -11.24 -5.18 -4.40
CA SER A 62 -10.61 -4.64 -5.62
C SER A 62 -9.42 -3.73 -5.34
N GLY A 63 -9.17 -3.43 -4.08
CA GLY A 63 -8.09 -2.57 -3.62
C GLY A 63 -7.30 -3.20 -2.47
N PRO A 64 -6.77 -2.37 -1.55
CA PRO A 64 -6.06 -2.87 -0.37
C PRO A 64 -6.98 -3.72 0.50
N ASN A 65 -6.54 -4.93 0.82
CA ASN A 65 -7.26 -5.87 1.69
C ASN A 65 -6.66 -5.97 3.10
N THR A 66 -5.49 -5.38 3.30
CA THR A 66 -4.79 -5.34 4.58
C THR A 66 -4.10 -3.99 4.76
N GLY A 67 -3.89 -3.59 6.00
CA GLY A 67 -3.18 -2.38 6.35
C GLY A 67 -2.20 -2.61 7.49
N VAL A 68 -1.31 -1.65 7.69
CA VAL A 68 -0.39 -1.60 8.84
C VAL A 68 -0.77 -0.40 9.69
N ILE A 69 -1.01 -0.63 10.98
CA ILE A 69 -1.22 0.44 11.95
C ILE A 69 0.17 0.90 12.42
N SER A 70 0.68 1.95 11.81
CA SER A 70 2.00 2.51 12.10
C SER A 70 1.96 3.72 13.05
N HIS A 71 0.77 4.28 13.26
CA HIS A 71 0.58 5.47 14.10
C HIS A 71 -0.53 5.24 15.13
N PRO A 72 -0.36 5.72 16.38
CA PRO A 72 -1.35 5.55 17.44
C PRO A 72 -2.70 6.17 17.11
N GLU A 73 -2.73 7.28 16.37
CA GLU A 73 -3.96 7.97 15.97
C GLU A 73 -4.86 7.10 15.09
N VAL A 74 -4.27 6.21 14.29
CA VAL A 74 -5.02 5.25 13.47
C VAL A 74 -5.66 4.19 14.36
N ALA A 75 -4.95 3.71 15.39
CA ALA A 75 -5.48 2.76 16.35
C ALA A 75 -6.63 3.38 17.17
N GLU A 76 -6.50 4.63 17.58
CA GLU A 76 -7.54 5.39 18.29
C GLU A 76 -8.78 5.56 17.43
N LEU A 77 -8.62 5.97 16.17
CA LEU A 77 -9.74 6.10 15.22
C LEU A 77 -10.50 4.77 15.07
N LEU A 78 -9.79 3.66 14.89
CA LEU A 78 -10.42 2.33 14.75
C LEU A 78 -11.11 1.89 16.04
N ALA A 79 -10.56 2.22 17.21
CA ALA A 79 -11.20 1.96 18.50
C ALA A 79 -12.48 2.80 18.69
N GLU A 80 -12.48 4.05 18.25
CA GLU A 80 -13.66 4.93 18.28
C GLU A 80 -14.80 4.43 17.36
N LEU A 81 -14.45 3.81 16.23
CA LEU A 81 -15.43 3.24 15.29
C LEU A 81 -15.99 1.88 15.74
N SER A 82 -15.44 1.29 16.82
CA SER A 82 -16.01 0.06 17.41
C SER A 82 -17.38 0.35 18.06
N PRO A 83 -18.38 -0.56 17.95
CA PRO A 83 -18.32 -1.91 17.39
C PRO A 83 -18.63 -2.00 15.88
N THR A 84 -18.88 -0.88 15.21
CA THR A 84 -19.27 -0.87 13.78
C THR A 84 -18.12 -1.33 12.86
N CYS A 85 -16.87 -1.00 13.27
CA CYS A 85 -15.65 -1.43 12.58
C CYS A 85 -14.83 -2.34 13.50
N ARG A 86 -14.64 -3.59 13.10
CA ARG A 86 -13.84 -4.56 13.86
C ARG A 86 -12.48 -4.75 13.22
N LEU A 87 -11.45 -4.47 13.99
CA LEU A 87 -10.07 -4.75 13.60
C LEU A 87 -9.74 -6.22 13.82
N GLU A 88 -9.31 -6.90 12.76
CA GLU A 88 -8.82 -8.27 12.84
C GLU A 88 -7.32 -8.33 12.53
N THR A 89 -6.57 -8.98 13.42
CA THR A 89 -5.14 -9.19 13.21
C THR A 89 -4.91 -10.32 12.22
N ALA A 90 -4.04 -10.09 11.24
CA ALA A 90 -3.65 -11.10 10.28
C ALA A 90 -3.01 -12.32 10.97
N ARG A 91 -3.29 -13.52 10.47
CA ARG A 91 -2.72 -14.77 11.00
C ARG A 91 -1.20 -14.79 10.81
N GLU A 92 -0.48 -15.46 11.71
CA GLU A 92 0.98 -15.62 11.65
C GLU A 92 1.45 -16.21 10.30
N ALA A 93 0.69 -17.15 9.74
CA ALA A 93 0.97 -17.73 8.43
C ALA A 93 1.02 -16.70 7.29
N SER A 94 0.31 -15.57 7.41
CA SER A 94 0.31 -14.50 6.41
C SER A 94 1.60 -13.67 6.38
N ARG A 95 2.50 -13.86 7.35
CA ARG A 95 3.83 -13.25 7.34
C ARG A 95 4.77 -13.88 6.31
N GLN A 96 4.48 -15.10 5.88
CA GLN A 96 5.28 -15.78 4.86
C GLN A 96 5.04 -15.12 3.50
N ARG A 97 6.13 -14.70 2.88
CA ARG A 97 6.11 -14.20 1.51
C ARG A 97 6.64 -15.30 0.60
N LEU A 98 5.76 -15.76 -0.30
CA LEU A 98 6.04 -16.88 -1.19
C LEU A 98 6.29 -16.35 -2.60
N ILE A 99 7.39 -16.77 -3.20
CA ILE A 99 7.79 -16.43 -4.57
C ILE A 99 7.70 -17.68 -5.42
N TRP A 100 6.98 -17.58 -6.53
CA TRP A 100 6.90 -18.66 -7.52
C TRP A 100 8.17 -18.72 -8.37
N LYS A 101 8.85 -19.85 -8.37
CA LYS A 101 10.04 -20.09 -9.20
C LYS A 101 10.22 -21.59 -9.47
N GLY A 102 10.40 -21.98 -10.73
CA GLY A 102 10.65 -23.37 -11.12
C GLY A 102 9.57 -24.32 -10.65
N ASP A 103 8.33 -24.02 -10.96
CA ASP A 103 7.12 -24.82 -10.70
C ASP A 103 6.77 -25.08 -9.23
N ARG A 104 7.29 -24.24 -8.31
CA ARG A 104 6.96 -24.31 -6.87
C ARG A 104 7.13 -22.97 -6.18
N PHE A 105 6.50 -22.88 -5.00
CA PHE A 105 6.67 -21.74 -4.11
C PHE A 105 7.93 -21.86 -3.26
N HIS A 106 8.62 -20.75 -3.10
CA HIS A 106 9.78 -20.58 -2.23
C HIS A 106 9.53 -19.44 -1.26
N SER A 107 9.85 -19.63 0.02
CA SER A 107 9.79 -18.55 0.99
C SER A 107 10.88 -17.53 0.72
N LEU A 108 10.52 -16.25 0.76
CA LEU A 108 11.50 -15.17 0.76
C LEU A 108 12.35 -15.26 2.03
N PRO A 109 13.68 -15.20 1.94
CA PRO A 109 14.54 -15.33 3.12
C PRO A 109 14.31 -14.18 4.11
N SER A 110 14.14 -14.52 5.38
CA SER A 110 13.92 -13.58 6.48
C SER A 110 15.15 -13.36 7.36
N GLY A 111 16.26 -14.05 7.09
CA GLY A 111 17.50 -13.95 7.85
C GLY A 111 18.72 -14.47 7.10
N LEU A 112 19.91 -14.29 7.69
CA LEU A 112 21.18 -14.58 7.02
C LEU A 112 21.31 -16.05 6.62
N PHE A 113 20.93 -16.98 7.49
CA PHE A 113 20.99 -18.41 7.20
C PHE A 113 20.03 -18.81 6.05
N SER A 114 18.79 -18.32 6.09
CA SER A 114 17.82 -18.57 5.02
C SER A 114 18.23 -17.90 3.71
N ALA A 115 18.95 -16.77 3.73
CA ALA A 115 19.49 -16.12 2.55
C ALA A 115 20.60 -16.96 1.89
N ILE A 116 21.41 -17.66 2.66
CA ILE A 116 22.47 -18.55 2.16
C ILE A 116 21.87 -19.83 1.57
N THR A 117 20.87 -20.41 2.21
CA THR A 117 20.31 -21.71 1.83
C THR A 117 19.22 -21.64 0.77
N THR A 118 18.59 -20.46 0.57
CA THR A 118 17.48 -20.32 -0.39
C THR A 118 17.87 -20.72 -1.81
N PRO A 119 17.03 -21.47 -2.54
CA PRO A 119 17.22 -21.74 -3.97
C PRO A 119 16.74 -20.61 -4.87
N LEU A 120 16.17 -19.51 -4.31
CA LEU A 120 15.74 -18.35 -5.09
C LEU A 120 16.92 -17.70 -5.84
N PHE A 121 18.10 -17.70 -5.24
CA PHE A 121 19.28 -17.05 -5.77
C PHE A 121 20.39 -18.06 -6.04
N SER A 122 21.10 -17.88 -7.16
CA SER A 122 22.27 -18.68 -7.49
C SER A 122 23.43 -18.37 -6.53
N THR A 123 24.43 -19.25 -6.50
CA THR A 123 25.66 -19.01 -5.74
C THR A 123 26.35 -17.70 -6.19
N LYS A 124 26.32 -17.41 -7.50
CA LYS A 124 26.86 -16.16 -8.07
C LYS A 124 26.12 -14.92 -7.52
N ASP A 125 24.78 -14.99 -7.44
CA ASP A 125 23.99 -13.89 -6.89
C ASP A 125 24.31 -13.66 -5.40
N LYS A 126 24.46 -14.74 -4.63
CA LYS A 126 24.81 -14.70 -3.21
C LYS A 126 26.20 -14.05 -2.99
N PHE A 127 27.18 -14.37 -3.84
CA PHE A 127 28.49 -13.71 -3.81
C PHE A 127 28.41 -12.24 -4.23
N ASN A 128 27.54 -11.90 -5.16
CA ASN A 128 27.32 -10.52 -5.55
C ASN A 128 26.88 -9.62 -4.39
N ILE A 129 26.06 -10.11 -3.47
CA ILE A 129 25.64 -9.35 -2.28
C ILE A 129 26.83 -9.05 -1.36
N LEU A 130 27.77 -9.96 -1.20
CA LEU A 130 28.96 -9.72 -0.35
C LEU A 130 29.80 -8.54 -0.84
N GLY A 131 29.77 -8.25 -2.15
CA GLY A 131 30.41 -7.09 -2.75
C GLY A 131 29.60 -5.78 -2.65
N GLU A 132 28.38 -5.83 -2.16
CA GLU A 132 27.46 -4.67 -2.11
C GLU A 132 28.05 -3.46 -1.33
N PRO A 133 28.65 -3.63 -0.13
CA PRO A 133 29.21 -2.51 0.63
C PRO A 133 30.30 -1.74 -0.11
N PHE A 134 30.98 -2.39 -1.05
CA PHE A 134 32.09 -1.79 -1.82
C PHE A 134 31.62 -1.11 -3.12
N ARG A 135 30.33 -1.18 -3.45
CA ARG A 135 29.80 -0.54 -4.66
C ARG A 135 29.55 0.93 -4.43
N ALA A 136 29.91 1.74 -5.42
CA ALA A 136 29.72 3.17 -5.39
C ALA A 136 28.25 3.55 -5.19
N LYS A 137 28.01 4.62 -4.46
CA LYS A 137 26.69 5.24 -4.35
C LYS A 137 26.28 5.80 -5.71
N GLY A 138 25.00 5.65 -6.07
CA GLY A 138 24.44 6.31 -7.26
C GLY A 138 24.31 7.82 -7.03
N ASN A 139 24.45 8.57 -8.12
CA ASN A 139 24.33 10.03 -8.10
C ASN A 139 23.02 10.52 -8.74
N ASN A 140 22.19 9.60 -9.25
CA ASN A 140 20.91 9.95 -9.86
C ASN A 140 19.85 10.13 -8.75
N PRO A 141 19.32 11.36 -8.52
CA PRO A 141 18.29 11.61 -7.52
C PRO A 141 16.94 10.96 -7.88
N ASP A 142 16.73 10.66 -9.16
CA ASP A 142 15.52 10.05 -9.69
C ASP A 142 15.70 8.56 -10.00
N GLU A 143 16.76 7.93 -9.44
CA GLU A 143 17.00 6.49 -9.58
C GLU A 143 15.78 5.70 -9.09
N THR A 144 15.24 4.83 -9.95
CA THR A 144 14.13 3.96 -9.60
C THR A 144 14.57 2.83 -8.66
N ILE A 145 13.61 2.22 -7.96
CA ILE A 145 13.91 1.05 -7.12
C ILE A 145 14.53 -0.08 -7.96
N GLY A 146 14.01 -0.31 -9.16
CA GLY A 146 14.52 -1.34 -10.07
C GLY A 146 15.96 -1.08 -10.49
N GLU A 147 16.30 0.14 -10.90
CA GLU A 147 17.66 0.53 -11.26
C GLU A 147 18.62 0.41 -10.07
N LEU A 148 18.20 0.89 -8.88
CA LEU A 148 18.99 0.77 -7.65
C LEU A 148 19.29 -0.69 -7.33
N VAL A 149 18.28 -1.55 -7.33
CA VAL A 149 18.43 -2.98 -7.02
C VAL A 149 19.29 -3.67 -8.06
N GLN A 150 19.06 -3.43 -9.34
CA GLN A 150 19.83 -4.02 -10.42
C GLN A 150 21.32 -3.63 -10.32
N ARG A 151 21.61 -2.38 -10.04
CA ARG A 151 22.97 -1.87 -9.89
C ARG A 151 23.68 -2.41 -8.64
N ARG A 152 22.97 -2.51 -7.51
CA ARG A 152 23.57 -2.91 -6.23
C ARG A 152 23.54 -4.40 -5.95
N LEU A 153 22.44 -5.08 -6.30
CA LEU A 153 22.21 -6.48 -5.94
C LEU A 153 22.21 -7.41 -7.16
N GLY A 154 21.87 -6.86 -8.33
CA GLY A 154 21.79 -7.61 -9.57
C GLY A 154 20.37 -7.97 -9.97
N ILE A 155 20.22 -8.41 -11.22
CA ILE A 155 18.93 -8.65 -11.86
C ILE A 155 18.10 -9.76 -11.18
N SER A 156 18.74 -10.79 -10.64
CA SER A 156 18.06 -11.89 -9.96
C SER A 156 17.32 -11.42 -8.71
N TYR A 157 17.91 -10.49 -7.95
CA TYR A 157 17.25 -9.89 -6.78
C TYR A 157 16.08 -8.99 -7.19
N LEU A 158 16.21 -8.28 -8.31
CA LEU A 158 15.08 -7.53 -8.85
C LEU A 158 13.92 -8.48 -9.14
N HIS A 159 14.12 -9.53 -9.93
CA HIS A 159 13.04 -10.40 -10.40
C HIS A 159 12.44 -11.30 -9.31
N TYR A 160 13.24 -11.80 -8.37
CA TYR A 160 12.79 -12.82 -7.40
C TYR A 160 12.61 -12.29 -5.97
N ALA A 161 12.88 -11.04 -5.70
CA ALA A 161 12.65 -10.45 -4.40
C ALA A 161 11.90 -9.12 -4.49
N VAL A 162 12.47 -8.14 -5.22
CA VAL A 162 11.99 -6.76 -5.16
C VAL A 162 10.75 -6.55 -6.02
N ASP A 163 10.75 -7.03 -7.25
CA ASP A 163 9.60 -6.88 -8.15
C ASP A 163 8.34 -7.57 -7.59
N PRO A 164 8.35 -8.85 -7.16
CA PRO A 164 7.19 -9.46 -6.52
C PRO A 164 6.73 -8.74 -5.25
N PHE A 165 7.68 -8.19 -4.48
CA PHE A 165 7.35 -7.44 -3.28
C PHE A 165 6.68 -6.09 -3.63
N ILE A 166 7.27 -5.33 -4.54
CA ILE A 166 6.75 -4.01 -4.96
C ILE A 166 5.40 -4.17 -5.65
N SER A 167 5.27 -5.14 -6.56
CA SER A 167 4.00 -5.42 -7.23
C SER A 167 2.91 -5.84 -6.25
N GLY A 168 3.24 -6.65 -5.24
CA GLY A 168 2.28 -7.13 -4.25
C GLY A 168 1.88 -6.09 -3.20
N VAL A 169 2.76 -5.16 -2.83
CA VAL A 169 2.51 -4.15 -1.79
C VAL A 169 2.01 -2.84 -2.37
N TYR A 170 2.61 -2.38 -3.45
CA TYR A 170 2.32 -1.06 -4.04
C TYR A 170 1.49 -1.16 -5.32
N ALA A 171 1.21 -2.38 -5.83
CA ALA A 171 0.61 -2.60 -7.14
C ALA A 171 1.33 -1.79 -8.25
N GLY A 172 2.64 -1.63 -8.11
CA GLY A 172 3.47 -0.76 -8.93
C GLY A 172 4.62 -1.49 -9.62
N ASP A 173 5.21 -0.84 -10.60
CA ASP A 173 6.38 -1.32 -11.33
C ASP A 173 7.66 -0.73 -10.68
N PRO A 174 8.59 -1.57 -10.16
CA PRO A 174 9.82 -1.08 -9.56
C PRO A 174 10.71 -0.27 -10.52
N MET A 175 10.56 -0.46 -11.84
CA MET A 175 11.27 0.32 -12.85
C MET A 175 10.69 1.74 -13.06
N ARG A 176 9.53 2.03 -12.46
CA ARG A 176 8.86 3.34 -12.54
C ARG A 176 8.80 4.06 -11.21
N LEU A 177 8.98 3.35 -10.10
CA LEU A 177 8.94 3.92 -8.76
C LEU A 177 10.28 4.54 -8.38
N VAL A 178 10.31 5.86 -8.28
CA VAL A 178 11.50 6.61 -7.85
C VAL A 178 11.76 6.34 -6.37
N THR A 179 12.98 5.92 -6.05
CA THR A 179 13.38 5.42 -4.71
C THR A 179 13.10 6.44 -3.60
N ARG A 180 13.40 7.73 -3.82
CA ARG A 180 13.21 8.79 -2.79
C ARG A 180 11.74 9.02 -2.40
N HIS A 181 10.79 8.66 -3.27
CA HIS A 181 9.35 8.82 -3.01
C HIS A 181 8.72 7.55 -2.46
N ALA A 182 9.21 6.39 -2.90
CA ALA A 182 8.67 5.10 -2.50
C ALA A 182 9.23 4.58 -1.17
N LEU A 183 10.45 4.98 -0.81
CA LEU A 183 11.15 4.59 0.42
C LEU A 183 11.63 5.86 1.16
N PRO A 184 10.73 6.67 1.72
CA PRO A 184 11.13 7.84 2.50
C PRO A 184 11.94 7.38 3.72
N LYS A 185 12.99 8.18 4.05
CA LYS A 185 13.86 7.94 5.21
C LYS A 185 13.14 8.21 6.50
#